data_b72055278fb6dee89012db69be444c1a
#
_entry.id   b72055278fb6dee89012db69be444c1a
#
_cell.length_a   1.000
_cell.length_b   1.000
_cell.length_c   1.000
_cell.angle_alpha   90.00
_cell.angle_beta   90.00
_cell.angle_gamma   90.00
#
_symmetry.space_group_name_H-M   'P 1'
#
loop_
_entity.id
_entity.type
_entity.pdbx_description
1 polymer ?
#
loop_
_entity_poly.entity_id
_entity_poly.type
_entity_poly.pdbx_seq_one_letter_code
_entity_poly.pdbx_strand_id
1 'polypeptide(L)'
;KEVVKKIKLQIEAGKATPAPPVGTVLGPAGINLGEFCTKFNEASRDKMGDIVPCEITIYDDRSFDFVLKTAPAAFLLKKVAKVKSGSKKGANEIVATITEKELREIAETKMPDLNAYDVEAAMNIIAGTARNMGIAVKGFNDAELEEQAAEAKAEEKEQAKREAELERLEEEAKEMAEASAEVPTHDDLEKSEEETEEK
;
A
#
# COMPACT_ATOMS: atom_id res chain seq x y z
N LYS A 1 -36.89 -2.09 13.50
CA LYS A 1 -35.47 -2.37 13.64
C LYS A 1 -34.69 -1.15 13.14
N GLU A 2 -33.96 -0.53 14.03
CA GLU A 2 -33.08 0.58 13.66
C GLU A 2 -31.68 0.06 13.43
N VAL A 3 -30.99 0.66 12.45
CA VAL A 3 -29.59 0.29 12.13
C VAL A 3 -28.71 0.97 13.15
N VAL A 4 -28.00 0.17 13.96
CA VAL A 4 -27.05 0.67 14.95
C VAL A 4 -25.70 0.90 14.34
N LYS A 5 -25.21 -0.04 13.50
CA LYS A 5 -23.87 0.03 12.93
C LYS A 5 -23.80 -0.70 11.59
N LYS A 6 -23.01 -0.12 10.65
CA LYS A 6 -22.60 -0.81 9.42
C LYS A 6 -21.11 -1.07 9.48
N ILE A 7 -20.70 -2.31 9.23
CA ILE A 7 -19.31 -2.76 9.30
C ILE A 7 -18.94 -3.40 7.97
N LYS A 8 -17.73 -3.13 7.49
CA LYS A 8 -17.16 -3.77 6.30
C LYS A 8 -15.98 -4.63 6.69
N LEU A 9 -16.00 -5.89 6.30
CA LEU A 9 -14.93 -6.85 6.54
C LEU A 9 -14.50 -7.52 5.23
N GLN A 10 -13.25 -7.94 5.19
CA GLN A 10 -12.73 -8.79 4.11
C GLN A 10 -12.33 -10.12 4.73
N ILE A 11 -12.99 -11.19 4.29
CA ILE A 11 -12.82 -12.53 4.85
C ILE A 11 -12.58 -13.49 3.71
N GLU A 12 -11.72 -14.48 3.93
CA GLU A 12 -11.50 -15.56 2.95
C GLU A 12 -12.75 -16.44 2.84
N ALA A 13 -13.22 -16.68 1.61
CA ALA A 13 -14.43 -17.44 1.36
C ALA A 13 -14.35 -18.86 1.96
N GLY A 14 -15.40 -19.27 2.64
CA GLY A 14 -15.51 -20.58 3.28
C GLY A 14 -14.64 -20.80 4.51
N LYS A 15 -13.88 -19.79 4.96
CA LYS A 15 -12.96 -19.89 6.11
C LYS A 15 -13.23 -18.88 7.22
N ALA A 16 -14.44 -18.34 7.31
CA ALA A 16 -14.80 -17.45 8.42
C ALA A 16 -14.77 -18.23 9.74
N THR A 17 -14.03 -17.68 10.71
CA THR A 17 -13.92 -18.20 12.09
C THR A 17 -14.17 -17.08 13.08
N PRO A 18 -14.61 -17.38 14.32
CA PRO A 18 -14.78 -16.38 15.37
C PRO A 18 -13.46 -15.73 15.84
N ALA A 19 -12.33 -16.24 15.37
CA ALA A 19 -11.00 -15.67 15.62
C ALA A 19 -10.81 -14.32 14.89
N PRO A 20 -9.77 -13.52 15.21
CA PRO A 20 -9.44 -12.33 14.44
C PRO A 20 -9.31 -12.63 12.93
N PRO A 21 -9.81 -11.76 12.03
CA PRO A 21 -10.32 -10.42 12.28
C PRO A 21 -11.81 -10.33 12.66
N VAL A 22 -12.58 -11.40 12.49
CA VAL A 22 -14.05 -11.40 12.70
C VAL A 22 -14.42 -11.07 14.15
N GLY A 23 -13.82 -11.79 15.10
CA GLY A 23 -14.11 -11.63 16.53
C GLY A 23 -13.79 -10.26 17.09
N THR A 24 -12.69 -9.66 16.66
CA THR A 24 -12.27 -8.31 17.11
C THR A 24 -13.21 -7.21 16.65
N VAL A 25 -13.80 -7.35 15.47
CA VAL A 25 -14.63 -6.30 14.87
C VAL A 25 -16.12 -6.48 15.21
N LEU A 26 -16.61 -7.71 15.24
CA LEU A 26 -18.02 -8.03 15.49
C LEU A 26 -18.33 -8.33 16.96
N GLY A 27 -17.34 -8.73 17.76
CA GLY A 27 -17.50 -8.99 19.18
C GLY A 27 -18.07 -7.80 19.96
N PRO A 28 -17.48 -6.59 19.83
CA PRO A 28 -18.02 -5.39 20.48
C PRO A 28 -19.44 -5.01 20.07
N ALA A 29 -19.90 -5.48 18.92
CA ALA A 29 -21.26 -5.25 18.42
C ALA A 29 -22.31 -6.20 19.02
N GLY A 30 -21.86 -7.23 19.76
CA GLY A 30 -22.75 -8.13 20.52
C GLY A 30 -23.57 -9.09 19.67
N ILE A 31 -23.19 -9.35 18.43
CA ILE A 31 -23.84 -10.32 17.54
C ILE A 31 -23.31 -11.74 17.77
N ASN A 32 -24.11 -12.73 17.37
CA ASN A 32 -23.70 -14.14 17.43
C ASN A 32 -22.66 -14.47 16.35
N LEU A 33 -21.38 -14.52 16.74
CA LEU A 33 -20.25 -14.80 15.83
C LEU A 33 -20.34 -16.18 15.17
N GLY A 34 -20.82 -17.20 15.89
CA GLY A 34 -20.96 -18.54 15.38
C GLY A 34 -21.98 -18.61 14.24
N GLU A 35 -23.13 -17.98 14.42
CA GLU A 35 -24.17 -17.89 13.42
C GLU A 35 -23.72 -17.11 12.18
N PHE A 36 -23.01 -16.00 12.40
CA PHE A 36 -22.43 -15.22 11.30
C PHE A 36 -21.45 -16.05 10.48
N CYS A 37 -20.49 -16.75 11.12
CA CYS A 37 -19.50 -17.57 10.43
C CYS A 37 -20.16 -18.70 9.62
N THR A 38 -21.18 -19.35 10.17
CA THR A 38 -21.89 -20.42 9.47
C THR A 38 -22.59 -19.89 8.22
N LYS A 39 -23.40 -18.84 8.37
CA LYS A 39 -24.13 -18.20 7.25
C LYS A 39 -23.18 -17.63 6.19
N PHE A 40 -22.09 -17.00 6.60
CA PHE A 40 -21.08 -16.47 5.68
C PHE A 40 -20.38 -17.58 4.90
N ASN A 41 -19.95 -18.66 5.57
CA ASN A 41 -19.30 -19.78 4.93
C ASN A 41 -20.22 -20.51 3.94
N GLU A 42 -21.49 -20.65 4.25
CA GLU A 42 -22.49 -21.19 3.33
C GLU A 42 -22.68 -20.30 2.10
N ALA A 43 -22.86 -19.00 2.31
CA ALA A 43 -23.09 -18.03 1.23
C ALA A 43 -21.85 -17.77 0.35
N SER A 44 -20.64 -18.02 0.85
CA SER A 44 -19.38 -17.82 0.13
C SER A 44 -18.79 -19.09 -0.47
N ARG A 45 -19.51 -20.22 -0.38
CA ARG A 45 -19.02 -21.53 -0.83
C ARG A 45 -18.59 -21.54 -2.30
N ASP A 46 -19.31 -20.82 -3.14
CA ASP A 46 -19.03 -20.75 -4.60
C ASP A 46 -17.76 -19.94 -4.95
N LYS A 47 -17.23 -19.18 -3.99
CA LYS A 47 -16.07 -18.29 -4.15
C LYS A 47 -14.84 -18.76 -3.37
N MET A 48 -14.74 -20.06 -3.09
CA MET A 48 -13.62 -20.61 -2.31
C MET A 48 -12.25 -20.22 -2.90
N GLY A 49 -11.36 -19.74 -2.02
CA GLY A 49 -10.02 -19.31 -2.38
C GLY A 49 -9.89 -17.81 -2.72
N ASP A 50 -11.02 -17.09 -2.81
CA ASP A 50 -11.02 -15.65 -3.01
C ASP A 50 -11.29 -14.92 -1.68
N ILE A 51 -10.83 -13.69 -1.60
CA ILE A 51 -11.19 -12.78 -0.50
C ILE A 51 -12.53 -12.15 -0.86
N VAL A 52 -13.51 -12.31 0.02
CA VAL A 52 -14.86 -11.77 -0.17
C VAL A 52 -15.09 -10.61 0.79
N PRO A 53 -15.29 -9.38 0.28
CA PRO A 53 -15.75 -8.27 1.08
C PRO A 53 -17.20 -8.50 1.50
N CYS A 54 -17.49 -8.28 2.78
CA CYS A 54 -18.81 -8.42 3.37
C CYS A 54 -19.21 -7.10 4.05
N GLU A 55 -20.36 -6.55 3.66
CA GLU A 55 -20.97 -5.41 4.36
C GLU A 55 -22.02 -5.95 5.32
N ILE A 56 -21.81 -5.72 6.62
CA ILE A 56 -22.66 -6.23 7.70
C ILE A 56 -23.43 -5.06 8.29
N THR A 57 -24.74 -5.17 8.30
CA THR A 57 -25.64 -4.21 8.95
C THR A 57 -26.15 -4.82 10.26
N ILE A 58 -25.93 -4.12 11.35
CA ILE A 58 -26.30 -4.56 12.71
C ILE A 58 -27.44 -3.71 13.21
N TYR A 59 -28.45 -4.37 13.76
CA TYR A 59 -29.66 -3.75 14.30
C TYR A 59 -29.63 -3.69 15.83
N ASP A 60 -30.57 -2.90 16.40
CA ASP A 60 -30.75 -2.68 17.83
C ASP A 60 -31.09 -3.96 18.62
N ASP A 61 -31.77 -4.91 17.97
CA ASP A 61 -32.09 -6.23 18.49
C ASP A 61 -30.95 -7.25 18.42
N ARG A 62 -29.71 -6.81 18.07
CA ARG A 62 -28.53 -7.64 17.84
C ARG A 62 -28.66 -8.61 16.67
N SER A 63 -29.71 -8.51 15.86
CA SER A 63 -29.77 -9.19 14.57
C SER A 63 -28.84 -8.52 13.58
N PHE A 64 -28.45 -9.26 12.55
CA PHE A 64 -27.57 -8.75 11.50
C PHE A 64 -28.04 -9.22 10.13
N ASP A 65 -27.83 -8.37 9.15
CA ASP A 65 -27.88 -8.72 7.73
C ASP A 65 -26.51 -8.50 7.11
N PHE A 66 -26.17 -9.27 6.10
CA PHE A 66 -24.92 -9.08 5.39
C PHE A 66 -25.10 -9.20 3.89
N VAL A 67 -24.28 -8.46 3.14
CA VAL A 67 -24.21 -8.47 1.68
C VAL A 67 -22.78 -8.82 1.27
N LEU A 68 -22.65 -9.87 0.46
CA LEU A 68 -21.37 -10.27 -0.12
C LEU A 68 -21.08 -9.46 -1.39
N LYS A 69 -19.90 -8.90 -1.47
CA LYS A 69 -19.41 -8.19 -2.66
C LYS A 69 -18.51 -9.08 -3.50
N THR A 70 -18.15 -8.62 -4.69
CA THR A 70 -17.12 -9.26 -5.49
C THR A 70 -15.74 -9.07 -4.88
N ALA A 71 -14.78 -9.94 -5.21
CA ALA A 71 -13.43 -9.85 -4.68
C ALA A 71 -12.81 -8.44 -4.91
N PRO A 72 -11.96 -7.92 -4.01
CA PRO A 72 -11.34 -6.62 -4.16
C PRO A 72 -10.54 -6.54 -5.46
N ALA A 73 -10.60 -5.39 -6.15
CA ALA A 73 -9.85 -5.19 -7.41
C ALA A 73 -8.35 -5.48 -7.24
N ALA A 74 -7.77 -5.02 -6.11
CA ALA A 74 -6.38 -5.30 -5.78
C ALA A 74 -6.05 -6.78 -5.63
N PHE A 75 -6.99 -7.59 -5.15
CA PHE A 75 -6.82 -9.04 -5.05
C PHE A 75 -6.87 -9.70 -6.43
N LEU A 76 -7.85 -9.33 -7.26
CA LEU A 76 -8.00 -9.85 -8.63
C LEU A 76 -6.77 -9.48 -9.48
N LEU A 77 -6.30 -8.24 -9.40
CA LEU A 77 -5.10 -7.79 -10.10
C LEU A 77 -3.86 -8.58 -9.69
N LYS A 78 -3.64 -8.82 -8.39
CA LYS A 78 -2.53 -9.66 -7.92
C LYS A 78 -2.64 -11.11 -8.39
N LYS A 79 -3.85 -11.66 -8.41
CA LYS A 79 -4.11 -13.03 -8.87
C LYS A 79 -3.78 -13.19 -10.35
N VAL A 80 -4.20 -12.25 -11.19
CA VAL A 80 -3.94 -12.25 -12.64
C VAL A 80 -2.46 -11.97 -12.94
N ALA A 81 -1.88 -10.96 -12.30
CA ALA A 81 -0.47 -10.61 -12.45
C ALA A 81 0.49 -11.62 -11.81
N LYS A 82 -0.03 -12.62 -11.06
CA LYS A 82 0.75 -13.65 -10.34
C LYS A 82 1.79 -13.10 -9.37
N VAL A 83 1.50 -11.97 -8.73
CA VAL A 83 2.36 -11.33 -7.74
C VAL A 83 1.79 -11.44 -6.33
N LYS A 84 2.66 -11.57 -5.34
CA LYS A 84 2.26 -11.67 -3.93
C LYS A 84 1.81 -10.32 -3.37
N SER A 85 2.47 -9.24 -3.76
CA SER A 85 2.13 -7.88 -3.34
C SER A 85 2.35 -6.89 -4.48
N GLY A 86 1.71 -5.73 -4.41
CA GLY A 86 2.01 -4.61 -5.29
C GLY A 86 3.31 -3.93 -4.92
N SER A 87 3.69 -2.90 -5.70
CA SER A 87 4.86 -2.07 -5.48
C SER A 87 4.84 -1.39 -4.11
N LYS A 88 6.00 -1.22 -3.51
CA LYS A 88 6.19 -0.43 -2.30
C LYS A 88 6.21 1.08 -2.59
N LYS A 89 6.63 1.45 -3.80
CA LYS A 89 6.70 2.85 -4.27
C LYS A 89 5.46 3.27 -5.08
N GLY A 90 4.39 2.45 -5.08
CA GLY A 90 3.16 2.73 -5.83
C GLY A 90 3.38 2.73 -7.34
N ALA A 91 2.91 3.79 -8.02
CA ALA A 91 2.99 3.92 -9.48
C ALA A 91 4.43 4.10 -10.01
N ASN A 92 5.37 4.51 -9.16
CA ASN A 92 6.76 4.82 -9.56
C ASN A 92 7.61 3.56 -9.80
N GLU A 93 7.11 2.38 -9.44
CA GLU A 93 7.82 1.12 -9.63
C GLU A 93 6.87 0.06 -10.22
N ILE A 94 7.15 -0.37 -11.45
CA ILE A 94 6.36 -1.41 -12.11
C ILE A 94 6.86 -2.79 -11.67
N VAL A 95 5.97 -3.53 -10.98
CA VAL A 95 6.25 -4.89 -10.48
C VAL A 95 5.78 -5.95 -11.45
N ALA A 96 4.70 -5.71 -12.17
CA ALA A 96 4.12 -6.66 -13.10
C ALA A 96 3.39 -5.94 -14.24
N THR A 97 3.10 -6.70 -15.29
CA THR A 97 2.36 -6.20 -16.45
C THR A 97 1.23 -7.18 -16.76
N ILE A 98 0.03 -6.67 -17.00
CA ILE A 98 -1.15 -7.41 -17.46
C ILE A 98 -1.57 -6.94 -18.85
N THR A 99 -2.36 -7.74 -19.54
CA THR A 99 -2.91 -7.41 -20.85
C THR A 99 -4.27 -6.70 -20.73
N GLU A 100 -4.68 -5.98 -21.76
CA GLU A 100 -6.01 -5.37 -21.82
C GLU A 100 -7.14 -6.41 -21.69
N LYS A 101 -6.96 -7.62 -22.23
CA LYS A 101 -7.95 -8.70 -22.11
C LYS A 101 -8.15 -9.14 -20.64
N GLU A 102 -7.07 -9.31 -19.91
CA GLU A 102 -7.12 -9.66 -18.50
C GLU A 102 -7.75 -8.54 -17.66
N LEU A 103 -7.47 -7.28 -18.01
CA LEU A 103 -8.12 -6.13 -17.38
C LEU A 103 -9.63 -6.14 -17.61
N ARG A 104 -10.07 -6.48 -18.83
CA ARG A 104 -11.48 -6.57 -19.20
C ARG A 104 -12.21 -7.67 -18.41
N GLU A 105 -11.62 -8.84 -18.28
CA GLU A 105 -12.19 -9.95 -17.48
C GLU A 105 -12.40 -9.54 -16.01
N ILE A 106 -11.43 -8.81 -15.43
CA ILE A 106 -11.57 -8.26 -14.07
C ILE A 106 -12.71 -7.23 -14.02
N ALA A 107 -12.79 -6.35 -15.01
CA ALA A 107 -13.83 -5.32 -15.10
C ALA A 107 -15.24 -5.91 -15.19
N GLU A 108 -15.43 -6.92 -16.02
CA GLU A 108 -16.70 -7.64 -16.16
C GLU A 108 -17.10 -8.33 -14.85
N THR A 109 -16.17 -9.01 -14.20
CA THR A 109 -16.41 -9.67 -12.90
C THR A 109 -16.82 -8.66 -11.82
N LYS A 110 -16.28 -7.45 -11.87
CA LYS A 110 -16.50 -6.41 -10.86
C LYS A 110 -17.63 -5.43 -11.19
N MET A 111 -18.15 -5.46 -12.40
CA MET A 111 -19.24 -4.58 -12.87
C MET A 111 -20.40 -4.41 -11.86
N PRO A 112 -20.91 -5.48 -11.20
CA PRO A 112 -22.02 -5.36 -10.27
C PRO A 112 -21.75 -4.47 -9.06
N ASP A 113 -20.47 -4.29 -8.69
CA ASP A 113 -20.06 -3.50 -7.52
C ASP A 113 -19.52 -2.12 -7.88
N LEU A 114 -19.30 -1.84 -9.18
CA LEU A 114 -18.74 -0.58 -9.65
C LEU A 114 -19.87 0.39 -10.06
N ASN A 115 -19.59 1.68 -9.90
CA ASN A 115 -20.43 2.74 -10.47
C ASN A 115 -19.95 3.08 -11.88
N ALA A 116 -20.05 2.10 -12.79
CA ALA A 116 -19.67 2.22 -14.18
C ALA A 116 -20.88 1.92 -15.08
N TYR A 117 -21.05 2.70 -16.14
CA TYR A 117 -22.14 2.50 -17.10
C TYR A 117 -21.82 1.41 -18.13
N ASP A 118 -20.53 1.27 -18.45
CA ASP A 118 -20.04 0.32 -19.45
C ASP A 118 -18.73 -0.34 -18.98
N VAL A 119 -18.30 -1.36 -19.73
CA VAL A 119 -17.09 -2.12 -19.43
C VAL A 119 -15.85 -1.24 -19.57
N GLU A 120 -15.83 -0.28 -20.49
CA GLU A 120 -14.68 0.60 -20.68
C GLU A 120 -14.49 1.54 -19.49
N ALA A 121 -15.58 2.10 -18.96
CA ALA A 121 -15.53 2.89 -17.73
C ALA A 121 -15.05 2.03 -16.52
N ALA A 122 -15.51 0.78 -16.43
CA ALA A 122 -15.03 -0.14 -15.42
C ALA A 122 -13.53 -0.47 -15.56
N MET A 123 -13.06 -0.67 -16.80
CA MET A 123 -11.64 -0.86 -17.09
C MET A 123 -10.80 0.33 -16.66
N ASN A 124 -11.25 1.56 -16.90
CA ASN A 124 -10.57 2.78 -16.45
C ASN A 124 -10.43 2.84 -14.93
N ILE A 125 -11.48 2.49 -14.18
CA ILE A 125 -11.47 2.46 -12.71
C ILE A 125 -10.44 1.44 -12.21
N ILE A 126 -10.41 0.26 -12.82
CA ILE A 126 -9.50 -0.82 -12.40
C ILE A 126 -8.06 -0.53 -12.84
N ALA A 127 -7.86 0.06 -14.03
CA ALA A 127 -6.55 0.51 -14.51
C ALA A 127 -5.92 1.54 -13.56
N GLY A 128 -6.71 2.49 -13.03
CA GLY A 128 -6.25 3.40 -11.99
C GLY A 128 -5.80 2.70 -10.71
N THR A 129 -6.49 1.61 -10.33
CA THR A 129 -6.08 0.79 -9.18
C THR A 129 -4.80 0.01 -9.49
N ALA A 130 -4.69 -0.58 -10.69
CA ALA A 130 -3.50 -1.30 -11.15
C ALA A 130 -2.26 -0.39 -11.14
N ARG A 131 -2.39 0.83 -11.67
CA ARG A 131 -1.36 1.87 -11.68
C ARG A 131 -0.82 2.14 -10.27
N ASN A 132 -1.70 2.41 -9.31
CA ASN A 132 -1.31 2.66 -7.92
C ASN A 132 -0.63 1.46 -7.24
N MET A 133 -0.84 0.26 -7.76
CA MET A 133 -0.19 -0.97 -7.31
C MET A 133 1.13 -1.28 -8.03
N GLY A 134 1.53 -0.46 -9.01
CA GLY A 134 2.69 -0.72 -9.84
C GLY A 134 2.45 -1.85 -10.85
N ILE A 135 1.21 -2.05 -11.31
CA ILE A 135 0.86 -3.03 -12.34
C ILE A 135 0.55 -2.28 -13.62
N ALA A 136 1.40 -2.44 -14.63
CA ALA A 136 1.21 -1.86 -15.95
C ALA A 136 0.17 -2.63 -16.77
N VAL A 137 -0.57 -1.93 -17.62
CA VAL A 137 -1.56 -2.54 -18.53
C VAL A 137 -1.13 -2.27 -19.97
N LYS A 138 -0.68 -3.32 -20.68
CA LYS A 138 -0.29 -3.21 -22.10
C LYS A 138 -1.49 -2.93 -22.98
N GLY A 139 -1.36 -1.92 -23.85
CA GLY A 139 -2.35 -1.57 -24.85
C GLY A 139 -3.46 -0.65 -24.34
N PHE A 140 -3.44 -0.27 -23.07
CA PHE A 140 -4.47 0.58 -22.49
C PHE A 140 -3.98 1.97 -22.09
N ASN A 141 -2.79 2.08 -21.50
CA ASN A 141 -2.22 3.36 -21.03
C ASN A 141 -0.69 3.42 -21.27
N ASP A 142 -0.22 2.91 -22.40
CA ASP A 142 1.23 2.79 -22.68
C ASP A 142 1.94 4.16 -22.65
N ALA A 143 1.32 5.22 -23.17
CA ALA A 143 1.88 6.57 -23.16
C ALA A 143 2.02 7.17 -21.76
N GLU A 144 1.03 6.97 -20.88
CA GLU A 144 1.08 7.45 -19.49
C GLU A 144 2.10 6.67 -18.67
N LEU A 145 2.30 5.38 -18.99
CA LEU A 145 3.30 4.52 -18.32
C LEU A 145 4.73 4.93 -18.69
N GLU A 146 4.98 5.32 -19.95
CA GLU A 146 6.27 5.81 -20.40
C GLU A 146 6.61 7.17 -19.78
N GLU A 147 5.64 8.07 -19.69
CA GLU A 147 5.81 9.39 -19.06
C GLU A 147 6.15 9.26 -17.58
N GLN A 148 5.42 8.42 -16.83
CA GLN A 148 5.67 8.18 -15.42
C GLN A 148 6.99 7.45 -15.15
N ALA A 149 7.37 6.50 -15.99
CA ALA A 149 8.67 5.84 -15.89
C ALA A 149 9.82 6.83 -16.15
N ALA A 150 9.60 7.85 -16.96
CA ALA A 150 10.56 8.91 -17.20
C ALA A 150 10.65 9.89 -16.01
N GLU A 151 9.51 10.28 -15.43
CA GLU A 151 9.44 11.13 -14.23
C GLU A 151 10.07 10.44 -13.01
N ALA A 152 9.73 9.17 -12.76
CA ALA A 152 10.30 8.40 -11.65
C ALA A 152 11.83 8.27 -11.75
N LYS A 153 12.37 8.07 -12.96
CA LYS A 153 13.82 8.06 -13.19
C LYS A 153 14.47 9.43 -13.01
N ALA A 154 13.75 10.51 -13.31
CA ALA A 154 14.23 11.87 -13.09
C ALA A 154 14.30 12.21 -11.60
N GLU A 155 13.26 11.84 -10.84
CA GLU A 155 13.22 12.01 -9.37
C GLU A 155 14.30 11.19 -8.67
N GLU A 156 14.51 9.94 -9.08
CA GLU A 156 15.57 9.07 -8.51
C GLU A 156 16.97 9.66 -8.76
N LYS A 157 17.20 10.22 -9.96
CA LYS A 157 18.46 10.93 -10.27
C LYS A 157 18.63 12.21 -9.45
N GLU A 158 17.56 12.94 -9.20
CA GLU A 158 17.61 14.16 -8.40
C GLU A 158 17.84 13.85 -6.92
N GLN A 159 17.20 12.80 -6.39
CA GLN A 159 17.45 12.32 -5.03
C GLN A 159 18.89 11.83 -4.85
N ALA A 160 19.41 11.05 -5.78
CA ALA A 160 20.80 10.59 -5.74
C ALA A 160 21.80 11.76 -5.79
N LYS A 161 21.49 12.84 -6.55
CA LYS A 161 22.33 14.04 -6.55
C LYS A 161 22.29 14.79 -5.23
N ARG A 162 21.11 14.91 -4.61
CA ARG A 162 20.97 15.56 -3.30
C ARG A 162 21.67 14.77 -2.19
N GLU A 163 21.59 13.44 -2.23
CA GLU A 163 22.31 12.59 -1.28
C GLU A 163 23.82 12.74 -1.42
N ALA A 164 24.34 12.72 -2.67
CA ALA A 164 25.76 12.91 -2.93
C ALA A 164 26.25 14.32 -2.55
N GLU A 165 25.41 15.36 -2.69
CA GLU A 165 25.72 16.71 -2.25
C GLU A 165 25.76 16.84 -0.73
N LEU A 166 24.82 16.19 -0.03
CA LEU A 166 24.80 16.12 1.42
C LEU A 166 26.03 15.39 1.98
N GLU A 167 26.41 14.26 1.39
CA GLU A 167 27.63 13.53 1.77
C GLU A 167 28.89 14.40 1.63
N ARG A 168 28.99 15.14 0.53
CA ARG A 168 30.11 16.07 0.34
C ARG A 168 30.15 17.19 1.37
N LEU A 169 28.99 17.78 1.70
CA LEU A 169 28.90 18.83 2.72
C LEU A 169 29.22 18.29 4.13
N GLU A 170 28.85 17.04 4.42
CA GLU A 170 29.23 16.39 5.66
C GLU A 170 30.73 16.09 5.75
N GLU A 171 31.36 15.69 4.64
CA GLU A 171 32.82 15.50 4.58
C GLU A 171 33.56 16.83 4.73
N GLU A 172 33.16 17.89 4.03
CA GLU A 172 33.74 19.22 4.18
C GLU A 172 33.58 19.77 5.62
N ALA A 173 32.42 19.52 6.24
CA ALA A 173 32.19 19.92 7.62
C ALA A 173 33.10 19.16 8.62
N LYS A 174 33.37 17.89 8.36
CA LYS A 174 34.32 17.08 9.17
C LYS A 174 35.75 17.57 9.00
N GLU A 175 36.19 17.81 7.76
CA GLU A 175 37.54 18.35 7.50
C GLU A 175 37.73 19.72 8.16
N MET A 176 36.73 20.61 8.11
CA MET A 176 36.79 21.90 8.78
C MET A 176 36.82 21.77 10.31
N ALA A 177 36.10 20.79 10.88
CA ALA A 177 36.12 20.53 12.31
C ALA A 177 37.46 19.96 12.77
N GLU A 178 38.08 19.07 12.01
CA GLU A 178 39.43 18.55 12.27
C GLU A 178 40.50 19.65 12.14
N ALA A 179 40.43 20.47 11.09
CA ALA A 179 41.36 21.59 10.92
C ALA A 179 41.24 22.66 12.04
N SER A 180 40.04 22.83 12.60
CA SER A 180 39.84 23.74 13.74
C SER A 180 40.33 23.18 15.08
N ALA A 181 40.46 21.84 15.18
CA ALA A 181 40.98 21.18 16.37
C ALA A 181 42.52 21.18 16.42
N GLU A 182 43.19 21.37 15.29
CA GLU A 182 44.67 21.47 15.21
C GLU A 182 45.22 22.90 15.48
N VAL A 183 44.36 23.90 15.70
CA VAL A 183 44.81 25.22 16.10
C VAL A 183 45.23 25.16 17.58
N PRO A 184 46.51 25.38 17.89
CA PRO A 184 46.98 25.35 19.31
C PRO A 184 46.22 26.36 20.12
N THR A 185 45.71 25.93 21.26
CA THR A 185 45.00 26.80 22.19
C THR A 185 46.01 27.79 22.84
N HIS A 186 45.50 28.94 23.27
CA HIS A 186 46.32 30.01 23.91
C HIS A 186 47.17 29.45 25.09
N ASP A 187 46.71 28.39 25.76
CA ASP A 187 47.42 27.72 26.85
C ASP A 187 48.67 26.95 26.40
N ASP A 188 48.69 26.43 25.15
CA ASP A 188 49.85 25.73 24.60
C ASP A 188 50.93 26.71 24.12
N LEU A 189 50.56 27.93 23.77
CA LEU A 189 51.52 29.03 23.44
C LEU A 189 52.20 29.61 24.70
N GLU A 190 51.45 29.77 25.82
CA GLU A 190 52.05 30.24 27.09
C GLU A 190 53.07 29.26 27.66
N LYS A 191 52.83 27.94 27.58
CA LYS A 191 53.79 26.91 27.99
C LYS A 191 55.09 26.89 27.16
N SER A 192 55.01 27.22 25.91
CA SER A 192 56.19 27.25 25.02
C SER A 192 57.06 28.51 25.26
N GLU A 193 56.48 29.63 25.79
CA GLU A 193 57.21 30.83 26.16
C GLU A 193 57.90 30.67 27.53
N GLU A 194 57.28 29.98 28.51
CA GLU A 194 57.92 29.71 29.81
C GLU A 194 59.15 28.77 29.71
N GLU A 195 59.17 27.79 28.81
CA GLU A 195 60.32 26.89 28.58
C GLU A 195 61.50 27.56 27.88
N THR A 196 61.30 28.76 27.26
CA THR A 196 62.39 29.49 26.59
C THR A 196 63.05 30.54 27.47
N GLU A 197 62.48 30.94 28.62
CA GLU A 197 63.08 31.87 29.57
C GLU A 197 63.95 31.21 30.65
N GLU A 198 63.92 29.85 30.81
CA GLU A 198 64.74 29.10 31.77
C GLU A 198 66.06 28.54 31.18
N LYS A 199 66.55 29.00 30.06
CA LYS A 199 67.85 28.66 29.46
C LYS A 199 68.66 29.92 29.19
#